data_ff6db6a38c169a86a1f91624bc9dcc99
#
_entry.id   ff6db6a38c169a86a1f91624bc9dcc99
#
_cell.length_a   1.000
_cell.length_b   1.000
_cell.length_c   1.000
_cell.angle_alpha   90.00
_cell.angle_beta   90.00
_cell.angle_gamma   90.00
#
_symmetry.space_group_name_H-M   'P 1'
#
loop_
_entity.id
_entity.type
_entity.pdbx_description
1 polymer ?
#
loop_
_entity_poly.entity_id
_entity_poly.type
_entity_poly.pdbx_seq_one_letter_code
_entity_poly.pdbx_strand_id
1 'polypeptide(L)'
;MNAKKILALMLCAMMLLSLAACGAKDYDKQADMSGDSSAMTGEPKTAEEAFALHKELLERENALLSENAELWEKVFMAADKGMTMQEDGKNYGDFLLDTVEAAKEQFTDKEYAWLKESATEISNIENKLTELEEKYPEIMQKSMDGDMSMPAGSDTSTPPDDGSMQKFPAFEGKDLDGNTVKSDELFSGNTVTVVNFWFTTCNPCVGELAELDALNKELAEKGGSLIGVNTFTLDGDEAAISEAKDVLAKKGATYQNVYFDSDGEAGKFTTNIFAYPITYVVDRSGNIVGEPIVGAITEKKQAETLQKLIEQALAADVG
;
A
#
# COMPACT_ATOMS: atom_id res chain seq x y z
N MET A 1 -15.93 7.40 -1.85
CA MET A 1 -14.58 7.18 -2.45
C MET A 1 -14.74 7.23 -3.95
N ASN A 2 -13.81 7.82 -4.71
CA ASN A 2 -13.94 7.89 -6.18
C ASN A 2 -13.55 6.55 -6.79
N ALA A 3 -14.16 6.16 -7.93
CA ALA A 3 -13.81 4.97 -8.70
C ALA A 3 -12.30 4.81 -8.94
N LYS A 4 -11.59 5.94 -9.09
CA LYS A 4 -10.12 6.01 -9.17
C LYS A 4 -9.36 5.47 -7.94
N LYS A 5 -9.98 5.45 -6.74
CA LYS A 5 -9.35 4.93 -5.53
C LYS A 5 -9.30 3.40 -5.49
N ILE A 6 -10.31 2.81 -6.08
CA ILE A 6 -10.48 1.36 -6.16
C ILE A 6 -9.60 0.82 -7.29
N LEU A 7 -9.46 1.59 -8.39
CA LEU A 7 -8.53 1.27 -9.48
C LEU A 7 -7.07 1.24 -8.99
N ALA A 8 -6.71 2.07 -8.02
CA ALA A 8 -5.35 2.11 -7.48
C ALA A 8 -4.99 0.87 -6.64
N LEU A 9 -5.93 0.34 -5.87
CA LEU A 9 -5.74 -0.94 -5.17
C LEU A 9 -5.58 -2.11 -6.16
N MET A 10 -6.23 -2.04 -7.34
CA MET A 10 -6.07 -3.04 -8.38
C MET A 10 -4.77 -2.91 -9.19
N LEU A 11 -4.28 -1.70 -9.44
CA LEU A 11 -3.02 -1.52 -10.19
C LEU A 11 -1.83 -2.09 -9.42
N CYS A 12 -1.82 -2.04 -8.10
CA CYS A 12 -0.81 -2.74 -7.29
C CYS A 12 -0.87 -4.28 -7.43
N ALA A 13 -2.06 -4.85 -7.66
CA ALA A 13 -2.24 -6.29 -7.87
C ALA A 13 -1.92 -6.75 -9.31
N MET A 14 -2.02 -5.86 -10.31
CA MET A 14 -1.85 -6.21 -11.73
C MET A 14 -0.38 -6.25 -12.21
N MET A 15 0.57 -5.65 -11.52
CA MET A 15 1.97 -5.62 -11.97
C MET A 15 2.76 -6.90 -11.76
N LEU A 16 2.18 -7.93 -11.14
CA LEU A 16 2.84 -9.24 -10.94
C LEU A 16 2.59 -10.28 -12.04
N LEU A 17 1.85 -9.98 -13.13
CA LEU A 17 1.49 -10.99 -14.15
C LEU A 17 1.64 -10.47 -15.60
N SER A 18 2.83 -10.01 -15.97
CA SER A 18 3.18 -9.88 -17.39
C SER A 18 4.11 -10.99 -17.85
N LEU A 19 3.58 -12.20 -18.01
CA LEU A 19 4.11 -13.25 -18.90
C LEU A 19 3.08 -14.36 -19.04
N ALA A 20 2.19 -14.27 -20.03
CA ALA A 20 1.84 -15.39 -20.91
C ALA A 20 0.62 -15.07 -21.82
N ALA A 21 0.91 -15.00 -23.12
CA ALA A 21 0.13 -15.50 -24.23
C ALA A 21 -1.33 -15.05 -24.45
N CYS A 22 -1.51 -14.33 -25.56
CA CYS A 22 -2.72 -14.30 -26.37
C CYS A 22 -3.50 -15.62 -26.38
N GLY A 23 -4.78 -15.53 -26.04
CA GLY A 23 -5.77 -16.57 -26.31
C GLY A 23 -7.13 -16.12 -25.82
N ALA A 24 -8.02 -15.76 -26.73
CA ALA A 24 -9.44 -15.61 -26.43
C ALA A 24 -9.92 -16.94 -25.80
N LYS A 25 -10.31 -16.91 -24.54
CA LYS A 25 -10.89 -18.07 -23.87
C LYS A 25 -12.40 -17.94 -23.93
N ASP A 26 -13.00 -18.92 -24.62
CA ASP A 26 -14.42 -19.20 -24.58
C ASP A 26 -14.88 -19.39 -23.11
N TYR A 27 -15.91 -18.66 -22.72
CA TYR A 27 -16.56 -18.69 -21.41
C TYR A 27 -17.29 -20.01 -21.08
N ASP A 28 -17.09 -21.07 -21.88
CA ASP A 28 -17.80 -22.36 -21.76
C ASP A 28 -17.03 -23.41 -20.96
N LYS A 29 -15.91 -23.05 -20.32
CA LYS A 29 -15.33 -23.91 -19.29
C LYS A 29 -15.79 -23.44 -17.93
N GLN A 30 -16.80 -24.13 -17.42
CA GLN A 30 -17.14 -24.23 -16.03
C GLN A 30 -15.84 -24.63 -15.28
N ALA A 31 -15.06 -23.63 -14.85
CA ALA A 31 -14.05 -23.85 -13.86
C ALA A 31 -14.80 -24.28 -12.61
N ASP A 32 -14.55 -25.50 -12.17
CA ASP A 32 -15.02 -26.06 -10.94
C ASP A 32 -14.53 -25.12 -9.80
N MET A 33 -15.38 -24.17 -9.37
CA MET A 33 -15.13 -23.24 -8.29
C MET A 33 -15.19 -23.93 -6.91
N SER A 34 -15.04 -25.25 -6.89
CA SER A 34 -14.77 -26.00 -5.67
C SER A 34 -13.29 -25.90 -5.26
N GLY A 35 -12.70 -24.68 -5.32
CA GLY A 35 -11.53 -24.34 -4.56
C GLY A 35 -11.93 -24.44 -3.09
N ASP A 36 -11.35 -25.40 -2.44
CA ASP A 36 -11.59 -25.92 -1.11
C ASP A 36 -11.97 -24.82 -0.09
N SER A 37 -13.26 -24.57 0.07
CA SER A 37 -13.85 -23.75 1.14
C SER A 37 -13.52 -24.30 2.55
N SER A 38 -12.71 -25.36 2.61
CA SER A 38 -12.26 -26.04 3.83
C SER A 38 -11.19 -25.23 4.58
N ALA A 39 -10.43 -24.35 3.90
CA ALA A 39 -9.41 -23.52 4.53
C ALA A 39 -10.03 -22.45 5.44
N MET A 40 -11.24 -21.96 5.11
CA MET A 40 -11.93 -20.95 5.93
C MET A 40 -12.52 -21.49 7.24
N THR A 41 -12.56 -22.80 7.48
CA THR A 41 -13.29 -23.41 8.59
C THR A 41 -12.45 -23.77 9.82
N GLY A 42 -11.12 -23.69 9.72
CA GLY A 42 -10.22 -24.00 10.84
C GLY A 42 -9.95 -22.74 11.70
N GLU A 43 -10.42 -22.72 12.96
CA GLU A 43 -9.93 -21.70 13.90
C GLU A 43 -8.45 -21.96 14.22
N PRO A 44 -7.54 -20.99 13.96
CA PRO A 44 -6.15 -21.14 14.34
C PRO A 44 -6.01 -21.20 15.85
N LYS A 45 -5.08 -22.04 16.33
CA LYS A 45 -4.82 -22.25 17.76
C LYS A 45 -3.59 -21.49 18.24
N THR A 46 -2.76 -21.05 17.33
CA THR A 46 -1.52 -20.31 17.59
C THR A 46 -1.43 -19.08 16.70
N ALA A 47 -0.64 -18.09 17.10
CA ALA A 47 -0.37 -16.90 16.29
C ALA A 47 0.30 -17.24 14.94
N GLU A 48 1.09 -18.31 14.88
CA GLU A 48 1.74 -18.78 13.64
C GLU A 48 0.72 -19.36 12.66
N GLU A 49 -0.22 -20.17 13.16
CA GLU A 49 -1.33 -20.69 12.35
C GLU A 49 -2.24 -19.53 11.88
N ALA A 50 -2.47 -18.55 12.75
CA ALA A 50 -3.27 -17.37 12.42
C ALA A 50 -2.59 -16.49 11.37
N PHE A 51 -1.27 -16.31 11.45
CA PHE A 51 -0.49 -15.59 10.44
C PHE A 51 -0.49 -16.30 9.08
N ALA A 52 -0.32 -17.63 9.07
CA ALA A 52 -0.39 -18.40 7.84
C ALA A 52 -1.77 -18.29 7.16
N LEU A 53 -2.85 -18.39 7.95
CA LEU A 53 -4.22 -18.22 7.46
C LEU A 53 -4.48 -16.79 6.96
N HIS A 54 -4.00 -15.78 7.67
CA HIS A 54 -4.11 -14.37 7.26
C HIS A 54 -3.48 -14.14 5.88
N LYS A 55 -2.26 -14.67 5.67
CA LYS A 55 -1.57 -14.61 4.38
C LYS A 55 -2.34 -15.31 3.27
N GLU A 56 -2.84 -16.53 3.53
CA GLU A 56 -3.63 -17.30 2.56
C GLU A 56 -4.92 -16.55 2.15
N LEU A 57 -5.59 -15.91 3.11
CA LEU A 57 -6.78 -15.09 2.87
C LEU A 57 -6.48 -13.87 1.99
N LEU A 58 -5.38 -13.14 2.24
CA LEU A 58 -4.94 -12.03 1.40
C LEU A 58 -4.56 -12.48 -0.02
N GLU A 59 -3.87 -13.61 -0.16
CA GLU A 59 -3.55 -14.19 -1.47
C GLU A 59 -4.82 -14.57 -2.24
N ARG A 60 -5.82 -15.11 -1.56
CA ARG A 60 -7.12 -15.47 -2.16
C ARG A 60 -7.90 -14.24 -2.59
N GLU A 61 -7.95 -13.20 -1.79
CA GLU A 61 -8.58 -11.92 -2.15
C GLU A 61 -7.93 -11.31 -3.40
N ASN A 62 -6.61 -11.23 -3.42
CA ASN A 62 -5.87 -10.76 -4.58
C ASN A 62 -6.14 -11.60 -5.84
N ALA A 63 -6.26 -12.92 -5.70
CA ALA A 63 -6.60 -13.80 -6.81
C ALA A 63 -8.00 -13.50 -7.36
N LEU A 64 -9.01 -13.32 -6.51
CA LEU A 64 -10.38 -12.97 -6.90
C LEU A 64 -10.44 -11.63 -7.65
N LEU A 65 -9.69 -10.63 -7.20
CA LEU A 65 -9.60 -9.31 -7.85
C LEU A 65 -8.87 -9.38 -9.19
N SER A 66 -7.90 -10.28 -9.33
CA SER A 66 -7.06 -10.42 -10.54
C SER A 66 -7.70 -11.30 -11.61
N GLU A 67 -8.51 -12.29 -11.24
CA GLU A 67 -9.04 -13.32 -12.16
C GLU A 67 -9.85 -12.75 -13.33
N ASN A 68 -10.61 -11.66 -13.08
CA ASN A 68 -11.37 -10.93 -14.09
C ASN A 68 -11.20 -9.42 -13.93
N ALA A 69 -9.97 -8.94 -14.00
CA ALA A 69 -9.61 -7.55 -13.79
C ALA A 69 -10.43 -6.57 -14.64
N GLU A 70 -10.73 -6.92 -15.91
CA GLU A 70 -11.56 -6.10 -16.80
C GLU A 70 -13.02 -5.96 -16.30
N LEU A 71 -13.58 -6.97 -15.63
CA LEU A 71 -14.91 -6.87 -15.04
C LEU A 71 -14.89 -5.98 -13.80
N TRP A 72 -13.87 -6.13 -12.95
CA TRP A 72 -13.69 -5.26 -11.78
C TRP A 72 -13.46 -3.81 -12.18
N GLU A 73 -12.71 -3.54 -13.26
CA GLU A 73 -12.58 -2.20 -13.80
C GLU A 73 -13.94 -1.58 -14.16
N LYS A 74 -14.85 -2.33 -14.80
CA LYS A 74 -16.22 -1.87 -15.08
C LYS A 74 -17.00 -1.57 -13.79
N VAL A 75 -16.87 -2.42 -12.75
CA VAL A 75 -17.49 -2.19 -11.43
C VAL A 75 -17.00 -0.87 -10.85
N PHE A 76 -15.68 -0.63 -10.86
CA PHE A 76 -15.10 0.59 -10.31
C PHE A 76 -15.46 1.86 -11.11
N MET A 77 -15.55 1.73 -12.42
CA MET A 77 -16.01 2.84 -13.28
C MET A 77 -17.48 3.17 -13.07
N ALA A 78 -18.29 2.19 -12.67
CA ALA A 78 -19.71 2.35 -12.36
C ALA A 78 -19.96 2.87 -10.93
N ALA A 79 -18.98 2.80 -10.03
CA ALA A 79 -19.11 3.28 -8.67
C ALA A 79 -19.52 4.77 -8.65
N ASP A 80 -20.69 5.08 -8.07
CA ASP A 80 -21.14 6.45 -7.93
C ASP A 80 -20.18 7.24 -7.03
N LYS A 81 -19.94 8.50 -7.37
CA LYS A 81 -19.11 9.43 -6.58
C LYS A 81 -19.65 9.69 -5.17
N GLY A 82 -20.91 9.30 -4.90
CA GLY A 82 -21.56 9.37 -3.60
C GLY A 82 -21.45 8.10 -2.76
N MET A 83 -21.01 6.96 -3.32
CA MET A 83 -20.80 5.74 -2.56
C MET A 83 -19.54 5.88 -1.71
N THR A 84 -19.70 5.84 -0.39
CA THR A 84 -18.59 5.91 0.56
C THR A 84 -18.33 4.53 1.14
N MET A 85 -17.07 4.09 1.21
CA MET A 85 -16.66 2.88 1.95
C MET A 85 -16.85 3.00 3.47
N GLN A 86 -17.24 4.19 3.97
CA GLN A 86 -17.34 4.50 5.39
C GLN A 86 -18.80 4.58 5.87
N GLU A 87 -19.65 3.65 5.45
CA GLU A 87 -20.84 3.39 6.25
C GLU A 87 -20.40 2.50 7.43
N ASP A 88 -20.77 2.90 8.65
CA ASP A 88 -20.40 2.19 9.87
C ASP A 88 -20.72 0.69 9.75
N GLY A 89 -19.69 -0.15 9.89
CA GLY A 89 -19.80 -1.60 9.89
C GLY A 89 -19.70 -2.31 8.54
N LYS A 90 -19.41 -1.61 7.43
CA LYS A 90 -19.16 -2.22 6.13
C LYS A 90 -17.67 -2.36 5.83
N ASN A 91 -17.26 -3.53 5.35
CA ASN A 91 -15.91 -3.81 4.85
C ASN A 91 -15.79 -3.55 3.34
N TYR A 92 -14.61 -3.79 2.77
CA TYR A 92 -14.35 -3.58 1.34
C TYR A 92 -15.20 -4.48 0.43
N GLY A 93 -15.38 -5.74 0.79
CA GLY A 93 -16.26 -6.66 0.05
C GLY A 93 -17.72 -6.21 0.04
N ASP A 94 -18.22 -5.65 1.15
CA ASP A 94 -19.56 -5.09 1.21
C ASP A 94 -19.71 -3.89 0.27
N PHE A 95 -18.68 -3.04 0.19
CA PHE A 95 -18.64 -1.95 -0.78
C PHE A 95 -18.66 -2.48 -2.23
N LEU A 96 -17.91 -3.53 -2.52
CA LEU A 96 -17.92 -4.17 -3.85
C LEU A 96 -19.30 -4.74 -4.18
N LEU A 97 -19.94 -5.40 -3.21
CA LEU A 97 -21.31 -5.93 -3.37
C LEU A 97 -22.32 -4.83 -3.72
N ASP A 98 -22.32 -3.75 -2.97
CA ASP A 98 -23.21 -2.60 -3.22
C ASP A 98 -22.97 -2.00 -4.62
N THR A 99 -21.70 -1.89 -5.01
CA THR A 99 -21.32 -1.34 -6.31
C THR A 99 -21.75 -2.27 -7.46
N VAL A 100 -21.55 -3.58 -7.32
CA VAL A 100 -21.98 -4.59 -8.29
C VAL A 100 -23.51 -4.58 -8.43
N GLU A 101 -24.24 -4.49 -7.31
CA GLU A 101 -25.71 -4.43 -7.32
C GLU A 101 -26.21 -3.14 -8.01
N ALA A 102 -25.60 -2.00 -7.71
CA ALA A 102 -25.94 -0.71 -8.33
C ALA A 102 -25.65 -0.67 -9.84
N ALA A 103 -24.65 -1.41 -10.29
CA ALA A 103 -24.22 -1.47 -11.69
C ALA A 103 -24.78 -2.67 -12.46
N LYS A 104 -25.70 -3.44 -11.89
CA LYS A 104 -26.20 -4.70 -12.43
C LYS A 104 -26.59 -4.66 -13.90
N GLU A 105 -27.23 -3.59 -14.36
CA GLU A 105 -27.69 -3.44 -15.73
C GLU A 105 -26.53 -3.32 -16.76
N GLN A 106 -25.28 -3.10 -16.30
CA GLN A 106 -24.10 -3.00 -17.14
C GLN A 106 -23.43 -4.36 -17.39
N PHE A 107 -23.91 -5.42 -16.76
CA PHE A 107 -23.34 -6.77 -16.82
C PHE A 107 -24.35 -7.75 -17.40
N THR A 108 -23.83 -8.79 -18.08
CA THR A 108 -24.63 -9.97 -18.39
C THR A 108 -24.96 -10.74 -17.12
N ASP A 109 -25.99 -11.59 -17.16
CA ASP A 109 -26.39 -12.42 -16.00
C ASP A 109 -25.24 -13.27 -15.44
N LYS A 110 -24.37 -13.78 -16.32
CA LYS A 110 -23.19 -14.57 -15.94
C LYS A 110 -22.11 -13.71 -15.25
N GLU A 111 -21.80 -12.56 -15.83
CA GLU A 111 -20.83 -11.61 -15.27
C GLU A 111 -21.29 -11.10 -13.89
N TYR A 112 -22.57 -10.73 -13.80
CA TYR A 112 -23.16 -10.28 -12.55
C TYR A 112 -23.13 -11.38 -11.47
N ALA A 113 -23.48 -12.62 -11.83
CA ALA A 113 -23.45 -13.74 -10.87
C ALA A 113 -22.02 -13.97 -10.35
N TRP A 114 -21.02 -13.97 -11.23
CA TRP A 114 -19.62 -14.14 -10.86
C TRP A 114 -19.12 -12.98 -9.97
N LEU A 115 -19.38 -11.73 -10.37
CA LEU A 115 -18.99 -10.55 -9.59
C LEU A 115 -19.62 -10.57 -8.18
N LYS A 116 -20.89 -10.94 -8.08
CA LYS A 116 -21.60 -11.03 -6.80
C LYS A 116 -21.02 -12.11 -5.90
N GLU A 117 -20.70 -13.29 -6.45
CA GLU A 117 -20.07 -14.39 -5.72
C GLU A 117 -18.69 -14.00 -5.23
N SER A 118 -17.87 -13.44 -6.11
CA SER A 118 -16.53 -12.97 -5.76
C SER A 118 -16.53 -11.86 -4.72
N ALA A 119 -17.41 -10.86 -4.84
CA ALA A 119 -17.53 -9.80 -3.85
C ALA A 119 -18.04 -10.33 -2.48
N THR A 120 -18.92 -11.33 -2.49
CA THR A 120 -19.36 -11.99 -1.25
C THR A 120 -18.21 -12.75 -0.59
N GLU A 121 -17.38 -13.44 -1.38
CA GLU A 121 -16.20 -14.14 -0.86
C GLU A 121 -15.19 -13.14 -0.29
N ILE A 122 -14.96 -12.01 -0.96
CA ILE A 122 -14.08 -10.93 -0.46
C ILE A 122 -14.62 -10.37 0.87
N SER A 123 -15.95 -10.11 1.00
CA SER A 123 -16.53 -9.67 2.26
C SER A 123 -16.32 -10.67 3.40
N ASN A 124 -16.42 -11.97 3.13
CA ASN A 124 -16.15 -13.02 4.11
C ASN A 124 -14.66 -13.07 4.51
N ILE A 125 -13.77 -12.89 3.54
CA ILE A 125 -12.31 -12.82 3.77
C ILE A 125 -11.99 -11.64 4.67
N GLU A 126 -12.45 -10.45 4.35
CA GLU A 126 -12.25 -9.22 5.13
C GLU A 126 -12.76 -9.34 6.59
N ASN A 127 -13.94 -9.94 6.78
CA ASN A 127 -14.45 -10.22 8.11
C ASN A 127 -13.54 -11.19 8.89
N LYS A 128 -12.99 -12.20 8.19
CA LYS A 128 -12.10 -13.18 8.83
C LYS A 128 -10.72 -12.57 9.13
N LEU A 129 -10.20 -11.72 8.25
CA LEU A 129 -8.96 -10.96 8.50
C LEU A 129 -9.12 -10.08 9.74
N THR A 130 -10.21 -9.32 9.85
CA THR A 130 -10.52 -8.50 11.02
C THR A 130 -10.58 -9.33 12.31
N GLU A 131 -11.27 -10.49 12.29
CA GLU A 131 -11.34 -11.40 13.43
C GLU A 131 -9.94 -11.93 13.84
N LEU A 132 -9.09 -12.27 12.86
CA LEU A 132 -7.74 -12.74 13.12
C LEU A 132 -6.86 -11.64 13.73
N GLU A 133 -6.95 -10.43 13.22
CA GLU A 133 -6.18 -9.26 13.68
C GLU A 133 -6.59 -8.85 15.11
N GLU A 134 -7.89 -8.88 15.41
CA GLU A 134 -8.39 -8.63 16.77
C GLU A 134 -7.94 -9.69 17.78
N LYS A 135 -7.96 -10.97 17.38
CA LYS A 135 -7.64 -12.10 18.25
C LYS A 135 -6.13 -12.33 18.41
N TYR A 136 -5.36 -12.00 17.39
CA TYR A 136 -3.91 -12.18 17.32
C TYR A 136 -3.22 -10.89 16.86
N PRO A 137 -3.18 -9.84 17.68
CA PRO A 137 -2.60 -8.55 17.29
C PRO A 137 -1.12 -8.63 16.88
N GLU A 138 -0.42 -9.70 17.27
CA GLU A 138 0.93 -10.01 16.81
C GLU A 138 1.03 -10.37 15.32
N ILE A 139 -0.08 -10.67 14.62
CA ILE A 139 -0.10 -10.85 13.16
C ILE A 139 0.33 -9.56 12.47
N MET A 140 -0.21 -8.43 12.89
CA MET A 140 0.15 -7.12 12.38
C MET A 140 1.63 -6.82 12.59
N GLN A 141 2.18 -7.25 13.72
CA GLN A 141 3.58 -7.07 14.06
C GLN A 141 4.48 -7.97 13.19
N LYS A 142 4.11 -9.24 13.00
CA LYS A 142 4.85 -10.17 12.11
C LYS A 142 4.79 -9.78 10.63
N SER A 143 3.68 -9.21 10.17
CA SER A 143 3.57 -8.66 8.82
C SER A 143 4.52 -7.48 8.60
N MET A 144 4.84 -6.73 9.65
CA MET A 144 5.83 -5.65 9.65
C MET A 144 7.28 -6.16 9.77
N ASP A 145 7.51 -7.30 10.44
CA ASP A 145 8.84 -7.89 10.66
C ASP A 145 9.41 -8.61 9.42
N GLY A 146 8.73 -8.55 8.28
CA GLY A 146 9.26 -9.02 6.97
C GLY A 146 9.40 -10.55 6.83
N ASP A 147 8.74 -11.38 7.66
CA ASP A 147 8.73 -12.85 7.49
C ASP A 147 7.73 -13.33 6.42
N MET A 148 7.65 -12.56 5.33
CA MET A 148 7.01 -12.97 4.08
C MET A 148 8.05 -13.68 3.22
N SER A 149 8.38 -14.94 3.55
CA SER A 149 9.14 -15.82 2.66
C SER A 149 8.38 -15.99 1.35
N MET A 150 8.73 -15.19 0.35
CA MET A 150 8.33 -15.42 -1.04
C MET A 150 8.93 -16.76 -1.51
N PRO A 151 8.23 -17.54 -2.37
CA PRO A 151 8.78 -18.77 -2.91
C PRO A 151 10.10 -18.50 -3.65
N ALA A 152 11.10 -19.30 -3.37
CA ALA A 152 12.46 -19.21 -3.86
C ALA A 152 12.53 -19.02 -5.38
N GLY A 153 12.95 -17.84 -5.82
CA GLY A 153 13.11 -17.53 -7.24
C GLY A 153 13.70 -16.16 -7.56
N SER A 154 14.37 -15.49 -6.65
CA SER A 154 15.37 -14.48 -6.99
C SER A 154 16.24 -14.18 -5.76
N ASP A 155 17.52 -14.22 -6.00
CA ASP A 155 18.63 -13.97 -5.11
C ASP A 155 18.56 -12.55 -4.54
N THR A 156 17.85 -12.37 -3.41
CA THR A 156 18.01 -11.20 -2.56
C THR A 156 18.35 -11.72 -1.17
N SER A 157 19.63 -11.63 -0.87
CA SER A 157 20.23 -11.95 0.41
C SER A 157 19.44 -11.31 1.56
N THR A 158 18.75 -12.13 2.35
CA THR A 158 18.30 -11.78 3.70
C THR A 158 19.53 -11.29 4.47
N PRO A 159 19.52 -10.11 5.07
CA PRO A 159 20.61 -9.73 5.97
C PRO A 159 20.67 -10.77 7.11
N PRO A 160 21.84 -11.22 7.52
CA PRO A 160 21.96 -12.05 8.70
C PRO A 160 21.45 -11.25 9.91
N ASP A 161 20.84 -11.95 10.87
CA ASP A 161 20.47 -11.44 12.20
C ASP A 161 21.76 -11.16 13.01
N ASP A 162 22.55 -10.20 12.51
CA ASP A 162 23.80 -9.76 13.12
C ASP A 162 23.68 -8.39 13.81
N GLY A 163 22.46 -7.87 13.94
CA GLY A 163 22.19 -6.54 14.49
C GLY A 163 22.47 -5.39 13.52
N SER A 164 22.65 -5.66 12.22
CA SER A 164 22.75 -4.60 11.22
C SER A 164 21.40 -3.93 11.00
N MET A 165 21.37 -2.60 11.02
CA MET A 165 20.16 -1.83 10.71
C MET A 165 19.76 -2.02 9.25
N GLN A 166 18.46 -2.17 8.99
CA GLN A 166 17.93 -2.31 7.64
C GLN A 166 18.17 -1.02 6.85
N LYS A 167 18.73 -1.13 5.64
CA LYS A 167 18.90 0.00 4.73
C LYS A 167 17.59 0.33 4.03
N PHE A 168 17.30 1.62 3.90
CA PHE A 168 16.30 2.07 2.95
C PHE A 168 16.80 1.78 1.53
N PRO A 169 15.96 1.27 0.60
CA PRO A 169 16.38 0.94 -0.75
C PRO A 169 16.95 2.13 -1.49
N ALA A 170 18.05 1.91 -2.21
CA ALA A 170 18.68 2.94 -3.01
C ALA A 170 17.81 3.32 -4.21
N PHE A 171 17.80 4.62 -4.56
CA PHE A 171 17.16 5.13 -5.77
C PHE A 171 17.92 6.29 -6.39
N GLU A 172 17.80 6.39 -7.71
CA GLU A 172 18.03 7.60 -8.48
C GLU A 172 16.70 7.93 -9.18
N GLY A 173 16.15 9.08 -8.88
CA GLY A 173 14.83 9.48 -9.35
C GLY A 173 14.78 10.97 -9.64
N LYS A 174 13.57 11.52 -9.66
CA LYS A 174 13.33 12.95 -9.85
C LYS A 174 12.32 13.46 -8.86
N ASP A 175 12.40 14.75 -8.56
CA ASP A 175 11.26 15.43 -7.93
C ASP A 175 10.14 15.72 -8.94
N LEU A 176 9.01 16.19 -8.47
CA LEU A 176 7.87 16.48 -9.34
C LEU A 176 8.16 17.61 -10.35
N ASP A 177 9.23 18.40 -10.16
CA ASP A 177 9.67 19.44 -11.09
C ASP A 177 10.72 18.96 -12.09
N GLY A 178 11.12 17.67 -11.99
CA GLY A 178 12.03 17.00 -12.91
C GLY A 178 13.52 17.11 -12.52
N ASN A 179 13.85 17.64 -11.33
CA ASN A 179 15.23 17.70 -10.84
C ASN A 179 15.64 16.31 -10.33
N THR A 180 16.86 15.90 -10.65
CA THR A 180 17.41 14.61 -10.20
C THR A 180 17.55 14.57 -8.69
N VAL A 181 17.14 13.46 -8.08
CA VAL A 181 17.28 13.16 -6.65
C VAL A 181 17.91 11.79 -6.50
N LYS A 182 18.97 11.69 -5.68
CA LYS A 182 19.63 10.44 -5.35
C LYS A 182 19.54 10.17 -3.86
N SER A 183 19.18 8.96 -3.51
CA SER A 183 18.98 8.57 -2.12
C SER A 183 20.22 8.73 -1.24
N ASP A 184 21.41 8.43 -1.77
CA ASP A 184 22.67 8.57 -1.04
C ASP A 184 23.00 10.03 -0.73
N GLU A 185 22.83 10.94 -1.70
CA GLU A 185 23.00 12.38 -1.51
C GLU A 185 21.93 12.95 -0.57
N LEU A 186 20.67 12.49 -0.70
CA LEU A 186 19.57 12.91 0.13
C LEU A 186 19.79 12.54 1.59
N PHE A 187 20.09 11.27 1.88
CA PHE A 187 20.26 10.81 3.26
C PHE A 187 21.53 11.36 3.89
N SER A 188 22.66 11.32 3.19
CA SER A 188 23.92 11.84 3.72
C SER A 188 23.92 13.35 3.93
N GLY A 189 23.11 14.08 3.20
CA GLY A 189 22.90 15.53 3.34
C GLY A 189 22.08 15.95 4.54
N ASN A 190 21.35 15.02 5.19
CA ASN A 190 20.43 15.31 6.28
C ASN A 190 20.77 14.54 7.55
N THR A 191 20.54 15.12 8.72
CA THR A 191 20.67 14.45 10.03
C THR A 191 19.65 13.31 10.18
N VAL A 192 18.47 13.51 9.62
CA VAL A 192 17.36 12.56 9.55
C VAL A 192 16.51 12.89 8.34
N THR A 193 16.00 11.87 7.66
CA THR A 193 15.01 12.03 6.57
C THR A 193 13.77 11.23 6.90
N VAL A 194 12.62 11.90 6.89
CA VAL A 194 11.31 11.23 6.98
C VAL A 194 10.82 10.96 5.56
N VAL A 195 10.43 9.72 5.28
CA VAL A 195 9.91 9.29 3.97
C VAL A 195 8.47 8.85 4.13
N ASN A 196 7.54 9.61 3.55
CA ASN A 196 6.11 9.33 3.61
C ASN A 196 5.60 8.83 2.26
N PHE A 197 4.96 7.68 2.26
CA PHE A 197 4.32 7.10 1.07
C PHE A 197 2.83 7.40 1.08
N TRP A 198 2.34 7.91 -0.04
CA TRP A 198 0.97 8.38 -0.18
C TRP A 198 0.45 8.24 -1.61
N PHE A 199 -0.83 8.51 -1.85
CA PHE A 199 -1.38 8.69 -3.19
C PHE A 199 -2.56 9.68 -3.19
N THR A 200 -2.85 10.30 -4.34
CA THR A 200 -3.74 11.46 -4.48
C THR A 200 -5.18 11.20 -4.06
N THR A 201 -5.63 9.96 -4.12
CA THR A 201 -7.00 9.57 -3.75
C THR A 201 -7.11 8.94 -2.35
N CYS A 202 -6.02 8.83 -1.61
CA CYS A 202 -6.01 8.37 -0.21
C CYS A 202 -6.43 9.51 0.73
N ASN A 203 -7.66 9.46 1.27
CA ASN A 203 -8.18 10.54 2.13
C ASN A 203 -7.31 10.78 3.37
N PRO A 204 -6.93 9.76 4.17
CA PRO A 204 -6.07 9.98 5.33
C PRO A 204 -4.70 10.53 4.92
N CYS A 205 -4.11 10.06 3.80
CA CYS A 205 -2.84 10.59 3.31
C CYS A 205 -2.95 12.08 2.94
N VAL A 206 -3.98 12.45 2.17
CA VAL A 206 -4.24 13.84 1.79
C VAL A 206 -4.61 14.69 3.01
N GLY A 207 -5.17 14.08 4.03
CA GLY A 207 -5.51 14.72 5.31
C GLY A 207 -4.30 15.22 6.06
N GLU A 208 -3.18 14.50 6.03
CA GLU A 208 -1.96 14.81 6.81
C GLU A 208 -0.91 15.68 6.10
N LEU A 209 -1.10 16.01 4.81
CA LEU A 209 -0.08 16.72 4.02
C LEU A 209 0.34 18.08 4.62
N ALA A 210 -0.58 18.79 5.25
CA ALA A 210 -0.27 20.07 5.90
C ALA A 210 0.58 19.87 7.16
N GLU A 211 0.31 18.83 7.95
CA GLU A 211 1.07 18.46 9.13
C GLU A 211 2.46 17.96 8.75
N LEU A 212 2.57 17.19 7.66
CA LEU A 212 3.87 16.77 7.10
C LEU A 212 4.70 17.96 6.64
N ASP A 213 4.09 18.99 6.04
CA ASP A 213 4.77 20.21 5.64
C ASP A 213 5.26 21.01 6.86
N ALA A 214 4.47 21.08 7.92
CA ALA A 214 4.89 21.68 9.18
C ALA A 214 6.08 20.90 9.80
N LEU A 215 5.99 19.59 9.83
CA LEU A 215 7.08 18.72 10.30
C LEU A 215 8.36 18.90 9.47
N ASN A 216 8.25 19.01 8.14
CA ASN A 216 9.41 19.27 7.28
C ASN A 216 10.14 20.57 7.66
N LYS A 217 9.39 21.62 7.98
CA LYS A 217 9.97 22.91 8.44
C LYS A 217 10.69 22.76 9.78
N GLU A 218 10.11 21.99 10.71
CA GLU A 218 10.75 21.71 12.00
C GLU A 218 12.03 20.87 11.84
N LEU A 219 12.00 19.87 10.92
CA LEU A 219 13.17 19.03 10.62
C LEU A 219 14.30 19.88 10.00
N ALA A 220 13.97 20.80 9.09
CA ALA A 220 14.95 21.69 8.46
C ALA A 220 15.74 22.51 9.49
N GLU A 221 15.12 22.96 10.57
CA GLU A 221 15.78 23.67 11.68
C GLU A 221 16.81 22.78 12.41
N LYS A 222 16.65 21.45 12.31
CA LYS A 222 17.54 20.43 12.92
C LYS A 222 18.50 19.82 11.89
N GLY A 223 18.53 20.33 10.66
CA GLY A 223 19.34 19.80 9.56
C GLY A 223 18.78 18.52 8.93
N GLY A 224 17.52 18.19 9.17
CA GLY A 224 16.81 17.08 8.57
C GLY A 224 15.85 17.51 7.46
N SER A 225 15.16 16.56 6.85
CA SER A 225 14.17 16.80 5.81
C SER A 225 13.03 15.78 5.82
N LEU A 226 11.97 16.08 5.08
CA LEU A 226 10.88 15.15 4.78
C LEU A 226 10.70 15.09 3.26
N ILE A 227 10.53 13.88 2.74
CA ILE A 227 10.13 13.66 1.35
C ILE A 227 8.84 12.85 1.29
N GLY A 228 8.04 13.11 0.25
CA GLY A 228 6.89 12.31 -0.13
C GLY A 228 7.22 11.42 -1.32
N VAL A 229 6.68 10.22 -1.34
CA VAL A 229 6.65 9.34 -2.51
C VAL A 229 5.18 9.08 -2.84
N ASN A 230 4.69 9.72 -3.91
CA ASN A 230 3.35 9.41 -4.40
C ASN A 230 3.43 8.18 -5.31
N THR A 231 2.79 7.10 -4.91
CA THR A 231 2.91 5.81 -5.62
C THR A 231 2.32 5.81 -7.03
N PHE A 232 1.47 6.79 -7.36
CA PHE A 232 0.93 6.95 -8.71
C PHE A 232 1.90 7.66 -9.65
N THR A 233 2.90 8.37 -9.12
CA THR A 233 3.89 9.09 -9.93
C THR A 233 5.10 8.24 -10.31
N LEU A 234 5.17 6.97 -9.86
CA LEU A 234 6.23 6.05 -10.28
C LEU A 234 6.32 6.01 -11.82
N ASP A 235 7.50 5.75 -12.34
CA ASP A 235 7.82 5.75 -13.77
C ASP A 235 7.61 7.10 -14.46
N GLY A 236 7.29 8.15 -13.70
CA GLY A 236 7.14 9.51 -14.21
C GLY A 236 5.83 9.77 -14.95
N ASP A 237 4.72 9.14 -14.55
CA ASP A 237 3.40 9.41 -15.13
C ASP A 237 3.03 10.89 -15.01
N GLU A 238 2.99 11.59 -16.17
CA GLU A 238 2.79 13.04 -16.22
C GLU A 238 1.41 13.47 -15.69
N ALA A 239 0.37 12.65 -15.88
CA ALA A 239 -0.97 12.94 -15.40
C ALA A 239 -1.04 12.82 -13.87
N ALA A 240 -0.45 11.76 -13.33
CA ALA A 240 -0.36 11.55 -11.88
C ALA A 240 0.52 12.62 -11.21
N ILE A 241 1.63 13.04 -11.84
CA ILE A 241 2.49 14.14 -11.37
C ILE A 241 1.70 15.45 -11.30
N SER A 242 0.93 15.76 -12.36
CA SER A 242 0.07 16.96 -12.38
C SER A 242 -0.99 16.92 -11.27
N GLU A 243 -1.65 15.77 -11.08
CA GLU A 243 -2.65 15.60 -10.02
C GLU A 243 -2.02 15.71 -8.62
N ALA A 244 -0.85 15.11 -8.41
CA ALA A 244 -0.12 15.20 -7.14
C ALA A 244 0.23 16.66 -6.81
N LYS A 245 0.76 17.43 -7.77
CA LYS A 245 1.05 18.86 -7.60
C LYS A 245 -0.20 19.66 -7.21
N ASP A 246 -1.32 19.41 -7.87
CA ASP A 246 -2.58 20.08 -7.57
C ASP A 246 -3.07 19.78 -6.15
N VAL A 247 -2.94 18.53 -5.69
CA VAL A 247 -3.32 18.13 -4.32
C VAL A 247 -2.39 18.79 -3.30
N LEU A 248 -1.07 18.73 -3.51
CA LEU A 248 -0.08 19.38 -2.64
C LEU A 248 -0.34 20.89 -2.53
N ALA A 249 -0.53 21.58 -3.67
CA ALA A 249 -0.83 23.00 -3.68
C ALA A 249 -2.12 23.36 -2.93
N LYS A 250 -3.20 22.57 -3.10
CA LYS A 250 -4.46 22.75 -2.39
C LYS A 250 -4.33 22.56 -0.87
N LYS A 251 -3.37 21.76 -0.43
CA LYS A 251 -3.07 21.51 1.00
C LYS A 251 -2.00 22.44 1.56
N GLY A 252 -1.39 23.28 0.73
CA GLY A 252 -0.29 24.15 1.11
C GLY A 252 1.00 23.41 1.46
N ALA A 253 1.14 22.19 1.00
CA ALA A 253 2.32 21.37 1.21
C ALA A 253 3.40 21.69 0.17
N THR A 254 4.60 22.01 0.65
CA THR A 254 5.73 22.48 -0.17
C THR A 254 6.97 21.59 -0.06
N TYR A 255 6.93 20.55 0.78
CA TYR A 255 8.04 19.63 0.93
C TYR A 255 8.24 18.79 -0.35
N GLN A 256 9.47 18.35 -0.57
CA GLN A 256 9.86 17.63 -1.78
C GLN A 256 9.11 16.32 -1.90
N ASN A 257 8.54 16.07 -3.09
CA ASN A 257 7.99 14.78 -3.46
C ASN A 257 8.83 14.21 -4.60
N VAL A 258 9.14 12.91 -4.53
CA VAL A 258 10.04 12.24 -5.48
C VAL A 258 9.35 11.04 -6.12
N TYR A 259 9.79 10.70 -7.32
CA TYR A 259 9.42 9.48 -8.02
C TYR A 259 10.65 8.83 -8.66
N PHE A 260 10.57 7.54 -8.90
CA PHE A 260 11.63 6.72 -9.47
C PHE A 260 11.01 5.54 -10.23
N ASP A 261 11.83 4.74 -10.92
CA ASP A 261 11.38 3.61 -11.72
C ASP A 261 10.83 2.49 -10.82
N SER A 262 9.67 1.95 -11.18
CA SER A 262 8.96 0.92 -10.40
C SER A 262 9.70 -0.42 -10.38
N ASP A 263 10.55 -0.71 -11.36
CA ASP A 263 11.36 -1.92 -11.47
C ASP A 263 12.69 -1.85 -10.68
N GLY A 264 13.07 -0.67 -10.19
CA GLY A 264 14.21 -0.45 -9.30
C GLY A 264 14.01 -1.05 -7.90
N GLU A 265 15.06 -1.01 -7.06
CA GLU A 265 14.97 -1.50 -5.68
C GLU A 265 13.92 -0.74 -4.86
N ALA A 266 13.96 0.58 -4.89
CA ALA A 266 12.97 1.41 -4.20
C ALA A 266 11.56 1.31 -4.83
N GLY A 267 11.45 1.11 -6.15
CA GLY A 267 10.20 0.87 -6.82
C GLY A 267 9.54 -0.43 -6.36
N LYS A 268 10.28 -1.53 -6.34
CA LYS A 268 9.82 -2.82 -5.80
C LYS A 268 9.46 -2.73 -4.32
N PHE A 269 10.23 -2.01 -3.53
CA PHE A 269 9.90 -1.73 -2.14
C PHE A 269 8.55 -0.99 -2.03
N THR A 270 8.36 0.05 -2.84
CA THR A 270 7.13 0.85 -2.86
C THR A 270 5.92 0.03 -3.29
N THR A 271 6.07 -0.84 -4.30
CA THR A 271 4.97 -1.70 -4.78
C THR A 271 4.58 -2.80 -3.78
N ASN A 272 5.44 -3.12 -2.83
CA ASN A 272 5.16 -4.06 -1.74
C ASN A 272 4.53 -3.40 -0.51
N ILE A 273 4.31 -2.08 -0.52
CA ILE A 273 3.63 -1.38 0.57
C ILE A 273 2.13 -1.71 0.50
N PHE A 274 1.60 -2.29 1.57
CA PHE A 274 0.23 -2.79 1.64
C PHE A 274 -0.74 -1.84 2.37
N ALA A 275 -0.24 -0.80 3.07
CA ALA A 275 -1.06 0.14 3.84
C ALA A 275 -0.61 1.59 3.64
N TYR A 276 -1.58 2.51 3.59
CA TYR A 276 -1.33 3.94 3.37
C TYR A 276 -2.17 4.82 4.31
N PRO A 277 -1.61 5.96 4.77
CA PRO A 277 -0.20 6.36 4.61
C PRO A 277 0.72 5.48 5.43
N ILE A 278 1.98 5.37 4.99
CA ILE A 278 3.04 4.76 5.77
C ILE A 278 4.27 5.68 5.78
N THR A 279 4.91 5.80 6.93
CA THR A 279 6.02 6.74 7.13
C THR A 279 7.22 6.01 7.72
N TYR A 280 8.38 6.21 7.08
CA TYR A 280 9.68 5.71 7.54
C TYR A 280 10.55 6.85 8.06
N VAL A 281 11.37 6.57 9.05
CA VAL A 281 12.44 7.46 9.50
C VAL A 281 13.77 6.86 9.08
N VAL A 282 14.60 7.63 8.41
CA VAL A 282 15.90 7.19 7.86
C VAL A 282 17.00 8.06 8.41
N ASP A 283 18.07 7.45 8.90
CA ASP A 283 19.25 8.16 9.43
C ASP A 283 20.16 8.67 8.29
N ARG A 284 21.17 9.46 8.63
CA ARG A 284 22.19 9.99 7.69
C ARG A 284 22.89 8.90 6.88
N SER A 285 23.03 7.72 7.42
CA SER A 285 23.66 6.58 6.76
C SER A 285 22.70 5.81 5.84
N GLY A 286 21.44 6.22 5.74
CA GLY A 286 20.40 5.54 4.96
C GLY A 286 19.83 4.31 5.66
N ASN A 287 19.99 4.16 6.97
CA ASN A 287 19.34 3.08 7.71
C ASN A 287 17.95 3.48 8.15
N ILE A 288 17.02 2.55 8.09
CA ILE A 288 15.69 2.70 8.66
C ILE A 288 15.80 2.66 10.18
N VAL A 289 15.21 3.65 10.86
CA VAL A 289 15.22 3.79 12.31
C VAL A 289 13.88 3.31 12.88
N GLY A 290 13.91 2.18 13.55
CA GLY A 290 12.72 1.55 14.12
C GLY A 290 11.75 1.01 13.06
N GLU A 291 10.52 0.72 13.50
CA GLU A 291 9.48 0.19 12.62
C GLU A 291 8.76 1.32 11.85
N PRO A 292 8.23 1.03 10.63
CA PRO A 292 7.44 1.98 9.88
C PRO A 292 6.16 2.36 10.64
N ILE A 293 5.73 3.61 10.49
CA ILE A 293 4.50 4.12 11.08
C ILE A 293 3.36 3.94 10.07
N VAL A 294 2.46 3.01 10.33
CA VAL A 294 1.26 2.79 9.53
C VAL A 294 0.12 3.67 10.04
N GLY A 295 -0.54 4.37 9.12
CA GLY A 295 -1.61 5.31 9.42
C GLY A 295 -1.15 6.77 9.49
N ALA A 296 -2.13 7.68 9.48
CA ALA A 296 -1.88 9.10 9.39
C ALA A 296 -1.22 9.67 10.65
N ILE A 297 -0.22 10.53 10.48
CA ILE A 297 0.47 11.21 11.59
C ILE A 297 -0.41 12.26 12.32
N THR A 298 -1.59 12.55 11.80
CA THR A 298 -2.62 13.31 12.51
C THR A 298 -3.19 12.56 13.72
N GLU A 299 -3.03 11.23 13.74
CA GLU A 299 -3.42 10.40 14.88
C GLU A 299 -2.35 10.47 15.97
N LYS A 300 -2.77 10.68 17.22
CA LYS A 300 -1.88 10.93 18.36
C LYS A 300 -0.80 9.86 18.53
N LYS A 301 -1.17 8.58 18.42
CA LYS A 301 -0.22 7.46 18.59
C LYS A 301 0.87 7.48 17.53
N GLN A 302 0.50 7.70 16.27
CA GLN A 302 1.40 7.76 15.13
C GLN A 302 2.34 8.98 15.25
N ALA A 303 1.80 10.16 15.62
CA ALA A 303 2.59 11.36 15.87
C ALA A 303 3.63 11.16 16.98
N GLU A 304 3.24 10.58 18.11
CA GLU A 304 4.15 10.30 19.24
C GLU A 304 5.23 9.30 18.84
N THR A 305 4.88 8.26 18.06
CA THR A 305 5.85 7.28 17.57
C THR A 305 6.84 7.92 16.60
N LEU A 306 6.36 8.71 15.64
CA LEU A 306 7.19 9.42 14.67
C LEU A 306 8.19 10.34 15.36
N GLN A 307 7.70 11.15 16.32
CA GLN A 307 8.56 12.04 17.09
C GLN A 307 9.68 11.29 17.83
N LYS A 308 9.35 10.16 18.45
CA LYS A 308 10.32 9.30 19.14
C LYS A 308 11.41 8.77 18.20
N LEU A 309 11.02 8.30 17.00
CA LEU A 309 11.98 7.77 16.02
C LEU A 309 12.87 8.89 15.45
N ILE A 310 12.32 10.08 15.20
CA ILE A 310 13.09 11.26 14.81
C ILE A 310 14.12 11.62 15.89
N GLU A 311 13.72 11.67 17.16
CA GLU A 311 14.62 11.94 18.27
C GLU A 311 15.72 10.87 18.41
N GLN A 312 15.38 9.60 18.17
CA GLN A 312 16.34 8.50 18.14
C GLN A 312 17.36 8.67 17.02
N ALA A 313 16.93 9.00 15.79
CA ALA A 313 17.82 9.25 14.67
C ALA A 313 18.76 10.43 14.93
N LEU A 314 18.21 11.56 15.41
CA LEU A 314 18.99 12.77 15.76
C LEU A 314 19.99 12.52 16.88
N ALA A 315 19.65 11.71 17.87
CA ALA A 315 20.57 11.37 18.98
C ALA A 315 21.71 10.45 18.53
N ALA A 316 21.49 9.65 17.50
CA ALA A 316 22.50 8.75 16.93
C ALA A 316 23.39 9.42 15.87
N ASP A 317 23.00 10.60 15.35
CA ASP A 317 23.76 11.33 14.35
C ASP A 317 25.06 11.89 14.97
N VAL A 318 26.19 11.41 14.48
CA VAL A 318 27.51 11.82 14.98
C VAL A 318 28.22 12.82 14.04
N GLY A 319 27.56 13.26 12.95
CA GLY A 319 28.07 14.23 11.97
C GLY A 319 28.92 13.62 10.87
#